data_7dfb2a46f3f4d377c4cc7990a4a3a970
#
_entry.id   7dfb2a46f3f4d377c4cc7990a4a3a970
#
_cell.length_a   1.000
_cell.length_b   1.000
_cell.length_c   1.000
_cell.angle_alpha   90.00
_cell.angle_beta   90.00
_cell.angle_gamma   90.00
#
_symmetry.space_group_name_H-M   'P 1'
#
loop_
_entity.id
_entity.type
_entity.pdbx_description
1 polymer ?
#
loop_
_entity_poly.entity_id
_entity_poly.type
_entity_poly.pdbx_seq_one_letter_code
_entity_poly.pdbx_strand_id
1 'polypeptide(L)'
;MSTYTITHLSRLENVGVVQVLEDSDVEVGQTITIGSASVTGFDGSHTVISVESYALEAVTDAGDLVFDYDEYRPNQALFLNSGSDVARDEATGTVTHGVTCTWIDSDDVTEWLGIETATSNDTAFIATCVSAANAWCYNRRIKAGYFDSATSVPNGSVKLATVMMAGSLYRERGSVDSFASFEAMGTTQPVASFGRIMQLLGTGRAQVG
;
A
#
# COMPACT_ATOMS: atom_id res chain seq x y z
N MET A 1 3.05 8.37 -1.78
CA MET A 1 2.62 8.21 -3.17
C MET A 1 3.88 7.88 -3.95
N SER A 2 3.99 6.65 -4.45
CA SER A 2 5.14 6.20 -5.25
C SER A 2 4.87 6.51 -6.72
N THR A 3 5.91 6.84 -7.47
CA THR A 3 5.81 7.08 -8.91
C THR A 3 6.85 6.22 -9.61
N TYR A 4 6.43 5.49 -10.63
CA TYR A 4 7.25 4.56 -11.40
C TYR A 4 7.27 4.98 -12.87
N THR A 5 8.37 4.70 -13.55
CA THR A 5 8.55 4.99 -14.97
C THR A 5 8.07 3.81 -15.82
N ILE A 6 7.15 4.05 -16.75
CA ILE A 6 6.68 3.03 -17.69
C ILE A 6 7.79 2.68 -18.67
N THR A 7 7.99 1.39 -18.90
CA THR A 7 8.91 0.85 -19.92
C THR A 7 8.18 0.17 -21.07
N HIS A 8 7.10 -0.57 -20.76
CA HIS A 8 6.30 -1.26 -21.79
C HIS A 8 4.82 -1.23 -21.42
N LEU A 9 4.00 -1.24 -22.45
CA LEU A 9 2.55 -1.41 -22.34
C LEU A 9 2.08 -2.49 -23.33
N SER A 10 1.04 -3.22 -22.95
CA SER A 10 0.31 -4.13 -23.84
C SER A 10 -1.12 -4.28 -23.39
N ARG A 11 -1.98 -4.77 -24.30
CA ARG A 11 -3.35 -5.17 -23.97
C ARG A 11 -3.69 -6.46 -24.72
N LEU A 12 -4.23 -7.41 -24.00
CA LEU A 12 -4.73 -8.67 -24.55
C LEU A 12 -6.11 -8.96 -23.94
N GLU A 13 -7.12 -9.11 -24.81
CA GLU A 13 -8.48 -9.49 -24.40
C GLU A 13 -9.05 -8.65 -23.23
N ASN A 14 -8.91 -7.32 -23.33
CA ASN A 14 -9.33 -6.34 -22.32
C ASN A 14 -8.52 -6.39 -21.00
N VAL A 15 -7.39 -7.06 -20.94
CA VAL A 15 -6.44 -7.00 -19.84
C VAL A 15 -5.26 -6.14 -20.26
N GLY A 16 -5.09 -4.99 -19.61
CA GLY A 16 -3.93 -4.12 -19.77
C GLY A 16 -2.78 -4.60 -18.91
N VAL A 17 -1.57 -4.55 -19.45
CA VAL A 17 -0.32 -4.84 -18.75
C VAL A 17 0.56 -3.61 -18.81
N VAL A 18 1.01 -3.13 -17.67
CA VAL A 18 2.03 -2.10 -17.56
C VAL A 18 3.27 -2.68 -16.90
N GLN A 19 4.43 -2.47 -17.50
CA GLN A 19 5.72 -2.80 -16.92
C GLN A 19 6.47 -1.52 -16.58
N VAL A 20 7.05 -1.46 -15.39
CA VAL A 20 7.79 -0.30 -14.89
C VAL A 20 9.27 -0.61 -14.69
N LEU A 21 10.09 0.43 -14.68
CA LEU A 21 11.54 0.33 -14.56
C LEU A 21 11.98 -0.04 -13.14
N GLU A 22 11.35 0.59 -12.16
CA GLU A 22 11.71 0.48 -10.76
C GLU A 22 11.04 -0.74 -10.10
N ASP A 23 11.62 -1.24 -9.02
CA ASP A 23 10.97 -2.23 -8.19
C ASP A 23 9.66 -1.67 -7.63
N SER A 24 8.55 -2.30 -7.99
CA SER A 24 7.21 -1.86 -7.64
C SER A 24 6.73 -2.51 -6.36
N ASP A 25 6.12 -1.69 -5.47
CA ASP A 25 5.41 -2.15 -4.29
C ASP A 25 3.88 -2.26 -4.50
N VAL A 26 3.46 -2.28 -5.76
CA VAL A 26 2.06 -2.46 -6.15
C VAL A 26 1.59 -3.88 -5.87
N GLU A 27 0.43 -4.00 -5.25
CA GLU A 27 -0.19 -5.28 -4.89
C GLU A 27 -1.57 -5.44 -5.55
N VAL A 28 -2.02 -6.69 -5.67
CA VAL A 28 -3.37 -7.00 -6.19
C VAL A 28 -4.43 -6.30 -5.35
N GLY A 29 -5.45 -5.75 -6.01
CA GLY A 29 -6.55 -5.02 -5.38
C GLY A 29 -6.26 -3.53 -5.15
N GLN A 30 -5.04 -3.08 -5.31
CA GLN A 30 -4.68 -1.66 -5.20
C GLN A 30 -5.02 -0.90 -6.49
N THR A 31 -5.18 0.42 -6.35
CA THR A 31 -5.40 1.31 -7.49
C THR A 31 -4.10 1.96 -7.93
N ILE A 32 -3.78 1.83 -9.20
CA ILE A 32 -2.72 2.57 -9.88
C ILE A 32 -3.33 3.63 -10.77
N THR A 33 -2.63 4.73 -10.98
CA THR A 33 -3.00 5.74 -11.98
C THR A 33 -1.89 5.84 -13.02
N ILE A 34 -2.24 5.56 -14.27
CA ILE A 34 -1.36 5.69 -15.42
C ILE A 34 -1.55 7.09 -15.98
N GLY A 35 -0.47 7.79 -16.22
CA GLY A 35 -0.46 9.15 -16.77
C GLY A 35 0.59 9.35 -17.83
N SER A 36 0.23 10.15 -18.84
CA SER A 36 1.11 10.50 -19.96
C SER A 36 1.65 9.28 -20.71
N ALA A 37 0.84 8.22 -20.81
CA ALA A 37 1.20 7.03 -21.57
C ALA A 37 1.36 7.37 -23.06
N SER A 38 2.48 6.95 -23.67
CA SER A 38 2.70 7.14 -25.12
C SER A 38 1.75 6.29 -25.97
N VAL A 39 1.15 5.26 -25.38
CA VAL A 39 0.13 4.41 -26.01
C VAL A 39 -1.25 4.86 -25.56
N THR A 40 -2.11 5.18 -26.51
CA THR A 40 -3.47 5.69 -26.22
C THR A 40 -4.36 4.62 -25.57
N GLY A 41 -5.25 5.07 -24.67
CA GLY A 41 -6.23 4.21 -24.02
C GLY A 41 -5.73 3.46 -22.80
N PHE A 42 -4.59 3.87 -22.24
CA PHE A 42 -4.06 3.35 -20.97
C PHE A 42 -4.14 4.35 -19.81
N ASP A 43 -4.17 5.65 -20.12
CA ASP A 43 -4.27 6.68 -19.08
C ASP A 43 -5.55 6.52 -18.25
N GLY A 44 -5.41 6.72 -16.94
CA GLY A 44 -6.51 6.65 -16.00
C GLY A 44 -6.18 5.85 -14.74
N SER A 45 -7.20 5.66 -13.91
CA SER A 45 -7.11 4.88 -12.67
C SER A 45 -7.60 3.47 -12.90
N HIS A 46 -6.80 2.48 -12.52
CA HIS A 46 -7.06 1.07 -12.74
C HIS A 46 -6.86 0.28 -11.45
N THR A 47 -7.71 -0.72 -11.21
CA THR A 47 -7.49 -1.67 -10.11
C THR A 47 -6.64 -2.83 -10.60
N VAL A 48 -5.56 -3.12 -9.88
CA VAL A 48 -4.63 -4.20 -10.20
C VAL A 48 -5.29 -5.55 -9.89
N ILE A 49 -5.28 -6.44 -10.87
CA ILE A 49 -5.83 -7.79 -10.75
C ILE A 49 -4.74 -8.86 -10.62
N SER A 50 -3.51 -8.58 -11.08
CA SER A 50 -2.36 -9.47 -10.94
C SER A 50 -1.06 -8.68 -10.96
N VAL A 51 -0.04 -9.18 -10.29
CA VAL A 51 1.37 -8.70 -10.30
C VAL A 51 2.32 -9.84 -10.66
N GLU A 52 1.82 -10.86 -11.35
CA GLU A 52 2.63 -12.01 -11.77
C GLU A 52 3.76 -11.56 -12.68
N SER A 53 4.98 -12.05 -12.42
CA SER A 53 6.21 -11.63 -13.11
C SER A 53 6.50 -12.47 -14.36
N TYR A 54 5.46 -12.88 -15.10
CA TYR A 54 5.57 -13.67 -16.32
C TYR A 54 4.65 -13.10 -17.41
N ALA A 55 4.98 -13.39 -18.67
CA ALA A 55 4.20 -12.86 -19.78
C ALA A 55 2.74 -13.36 -19.75
N LEU A 56 1.80 -12.44 -19.92
CA LEU A 56 0.40 -12.82 -20.15
C LEU A 56 0.30 -13.43 -21.57
N GLU A 57 -0.09 -14.70 -21.66
CA GLU A 57 -0.23 -15.45 -22.91
C GLU A 57 -1.67 -15.44 -23.43
N ALA A 58 -2.64 -15.60 -22.54
CA ALA A 58 -4.05 -15.63 -22.88
C ALA A 58 -4.93 -15.25 -21.70
N VAL A 59 -6.18 -14.91 -22.00
CA VAL A 59 -7.26 -14.80 -21.01
C VAL A 59 -8.32 -15.82 -21.41
N THR A 60 -8.74 -16.70 -20.48
CA THR A 60 -9.76 -17.70 -20.78
C THR A 60 -11.14 -17.07 -20.89
N ASP A 61 -12.10 -17.76 -21.52
CA ASP A 61 -13.51 -17.34 -21.56
C ASP A 61 -14.11 -17.13 -20.16
N ALA A 62 -13.56 -17.78 -19.13
CA ALA A 62 -13.94 -17.59 -17.73
C ALA A 62 -13.30 -16.37 -17.08
N GLY A 63 -12.33 -15.71 -17.76
CA GLY A 63 -11.60 -14.54 -17.26
C GLY A 63 -10.32 -14.90 -16.48
N ASP A 64 -9.89 -16.17 -16.50
CA ASP A 64 -8.65 -16.58 -15.85
C ASP A 64 -7.44 -16.15 -16.70
N LEU A 65 -6.40 -15.68 -16.04
CA LEU A 65 -5.15 -15.25 -16.67
C LEU A 65 -4.22 -16.46 -16.86
N VAL A 66 -3.73 -16.66 -18.08
CA VAL A 66 -2.75 -17.68 -18.43
C VAL A 66 -1.42 -17.02 -18.70
N PHE A 67 -0.35 -17.53 -18.06
CA PHE A 67 1.00 -16.96 -18.15
C PHE A 67 1.97 -17.92 -18.82
N ASP A 68 2.83 -17.37 -19.66
CA ASP A 68 4.02 -18.07 -20.16
C ASP A 68 5.15 -17.99 -19.13
N TYR A 69 5.37 -19.07 -18.40
CA TYR A 69 6.40 -19.16 -17.35
C TYR A 69 7.81 -19.29 -17.88
N ASP A 70 8.01 -19.39 -19.18
CA ASP A 70 9.34 -19.35 -19.81
C ASP A 70 9.77 -17.90 -20.11
N GLU A 71 8.84 -16.95 -20.10
CA GLU A 71 9.10 -15.54 -20.36
C GLU A 71 8.95 -14.68 -19.10
N TYR A 72 10.06 -14.43 -18.40
CA TYR A 72 10.11 -13.62 -17.18
C TYR A 72 10.00 -12.12 -17.47
N ARG A 73 9.04 -11.45 -16.84
CA ARG A 73 8.77 -10.00 -16.98
C ARG A 73 8.54 -9.37 -15.59
N PRO A 74 9.60 -8.94 -14.91
CA PRO A 74 9.49 -8.34 -13.58
C PRO A 74 8.78 -6.98 -13.62
N ASN A 75 8.32 -6.56 -12.44
CA ASN A 75 7.77 -5.22 -12.20
C ASN A 75 6.58 -4.87 -13.10
N GLN A 76 5.71 -5.84 -13.37
CA GLN A 76 4.49 -5.60 -14.13
C GLN A 76 3.25 -5.62 -13.22
N ALA A 77 2.23 -4.86 -13.64
CA ALA A 77 0.91 -4.88 -13.05
C ALA A 77 -0.13 -5.07 -14.16
N LEU A 78 -1.08 -5.97 -13.92
CA LEU A 78 -2.18 -6.28 -14.83
C LEU A 78 -3.49 -5.71 -14.28
N PHE A 79 -4.33 -5.20 -15.16
CA PHE A 79 -5.59 -4.54 -14.81
C PHE A 79 -6.60 -4.65 -15.93
N LEU A 80 -7.89 -4.53 -15.62
CA LEU A 80 -8.93 -4.50 -16.65
C LEU A 80 -8.83 -3.19 -17.45
N ASN A 81 -8.73 -3.30 -18.76
CA ASN A 81 -8.63 -2.17 -19.67
C ASN A 81 -9.29 -2.51 -21.02
N SER A 82 -10.54 -2.13 -21.17
CA SER A 82 -11.31 -2.42 -22.39
C SER A 82 -10.76 -1.70 -23.62
N GLY A 83 -10.65 -2.43 -24.73
CA GLY A 83 -10.19 -1.89 -26.00
C GLY A 83 -9.64 -2.96 -26.92
N SER A 84 -9.20 -2.54 -28.11
CA SER A 84 -8.52 -3.45 -29.04
C SER A 84 -7.19 -3.92 -28.45
N ASP A 85 -6.78 -5.12 -28.83
CA ASP A 85 -5.50 -5.66 -28.43
C ASP A 85 -4.35 -4.75 -28.91
N VAL A 86 -3.36 -4.63 -28.04
CA VAL A 86 -2.14 -3.84 -28.27
C VAL A 86 -0.96 -4.77 -28.00
N ALA A 87 -0.18 -5.04 -29.03
CA ALA A 87 1.04 -5.82 -28.86
C ALA A 87 1.99 -5.13 -27.87
N ARG A 88 2.78 -5.92 -27.14
CA ARG A 88 3.77 -5.36 -26.23
C ARG A 88 4.79 -4.54 -26.99
N ASP A 89 4.95 -3.29 -26.61
CA ASP A 89 5.91 -2.36 -27.19
C ASP A 89 6.51 -1.45 -26.12
N GLU A 90 7.66 -0.87 -26.43
CA GLU A 90 8.26 0.15 -25.56
C GLU A 90 7.30 1.35 -25.43
N ALA A 91 7.15 1.80 -24.21
CA ALA A 91 6.25 2.89 -23.90
C ALA A 91 6.87 3.83 -22.87
N THR A 92 6.40 5.07 -22.88
CA THR A 92 6.76 6.09 -21.90
C THR A 92 5.51 6.51 -21.13
N GLY A 93 5.73 7.09 -19.95
CA GLY A 93 4.68 7.55 -19.07
C GLY A 93 5.03 7.25 -17.61
N THR A 94 4.06 7.45 -16.74
CA THR A 94 4.23 7.21 -15.32
C THR A 94 3.10 6.37 -14.76
N VAL A 95 3.43 5.48 -13.83
CA VAL A 95 2.47 4.85 -12.94
C VAL A 95 2.60 5.49 -11.58
N THR A 96 1.53 6.06 -11.07
CA THR A 96 1.48 6.53 -9.68
C THR A 96 0.66 5.56 -8.86
N HIS A 97 1.21 5.20 -7.71
CA HIS A 97 0.56 4.34 -6.74
C HIS A 97 0.55 5.05 -5.39
N GLY A 98 -0.59 5.09 -4.76
CA GLY A 98 -0.75 5.67 -3.44
C GLY A 98 -2.17 5.45 -2.96
N VAL A 99 -2.32 4.54 -2.03
CA VAL A 99 -3.61 4.35 -1.37
C VAL A 99 -3.73 5.37 -0.26
N THR A 100 -4.75 6.22 -0.34
CA THR A 100 -5.15 7.05 0.79
C THR A 100 -6.10 6.23 1.66
N CYS A 101 -5.54 5.60 2.68
CA CYS A 101 -6.33 4.92 3.69
C CYS A 101 -6.84 5.94 4.72
N THR A 102 -8.13 5.83 5.11
CA THR A 102 -8.80 6.73 6.04
C THR A 102 -9.52 5.96 7.15
N TRP A 103 -8.85 4.95 7.72
CA TRP A 103 -9.40 4.13 8.80
C TRP A 103 -9.55 4.85 10.13
N ILE A 104 -8.65 5.80 10.39
CA ILE A 104 -8.66 6.68 11.57
C ILE A 104 -8.43 8.12 11.15
N ASP A 105 -8.81 9.05 12.01
CA ASP A 105 -8.59 10.48 11.88
C ASP A 105 -7.78 11.05 13.07
N SER A 106 -7.57 12.35 13.07
CA SER A 106 -6.82 13.03 14.13
C SER A 106 -7.53 13.00 15.48
N ASP A 107 -8.87 12.98 15.49
CA ASP A 107 -9.65 12.97 16.71
C ASP A 107 -9.50 11.62 17.42
N ASP A 108 -9.51 10.51 16.69
CA ASP A 108 -9.23 9.16 17.22
C ASP A 108 -7.88 9.12 17.98
N VAL A 109 -6.86 9.79 17.44
CA VAL A 109 -5.52 9.81 18.03
C VAL A 109 -5.42 10.76 19.22
N THR A 110 -6.04 11.95 19.15
CA THR A 110 -6.05 12.89 20.27
C THR A 110 -6.80 12.32 21.48
N GLU A 111 -7.94 11.64 21.25
CA GLU A 111 -8.69 10.93 22.29
C GLU A 111 -7.83 9.81 22.92
N TRP A 112 -7.16 9.00 22.10
CA TRP A 112 -6.27 7.93 22.58
C TRP A 112 -5.09 8.45 23.40
N LEU A 113 -4.51 9.60 23.03
CA LEU A 113 -3.40 10.21 23.73
C LEU A 113 -3.82 11.00 24.97
N GLY A 114 -5.12 11.26 25.16
CA GLY A 114 -5.64 12.12 26.23
C GLY A 114 -5.26 13.58 26.06
N ILE A 115 -5.15 14.06 24.82
CA ILE A 115 -4.82 15.47 24.52
C ILE A 115 -6.13 16.26 24.43
N GLU A 116 -6.43 17.09 25.43
CA GLU A 116 -7.62 17.95 25.45
C GLU A 116 -7.50 19.13 24.48
N THR A 117 -6.34 19.77 24.42
CA THR A 117 -6.11 20.93 23.54
C THR A 117 -4.72 20.79 22.89
N ALA A 118 -4.71 20.44 21.60
CA ALA A 118 -3.50 20.34 20.83
C ALA A 118 -3.01 21.73 20.37
N THR A 119 -1.69 21.98 20.40
CA THR A 119 -1.12 23.15 19.75
C THR A 119 -1.20 23.01 18.22
N SER A 120 -1.04 24.09 17.47
CA SER A 120 -1.03 24.03 15.99
C SER A 120 0.06 23.09 15.45
N ASN A 121 1.22 23.04 16.11
CA ASN A 121 2.32 22.14 15.75
C ASN A 121 1.98 20.68 16.06
N ASP A 122 1.28 20.41 17.16
CA ASP A 122 0.84 19.06 17.51
C ASP A 122 -0.24 18.57 16.55
N THR A 123 -1.19 19.41 16.20
CA THR A 123 -2.24 19.09 15.22
C THR A 123 -1.66 18.69 13.86
N ALA A 124 -0.70 19.45 13.35
CA ALA A 124 -0.03 19.14 12.08
C ALA A 124 0.76 17.82 12.14
N PHE A 125 1.43 17.57 13.27
CA PHE A 125 2.20 16.34 13.44
C PHE A 125 1.30 15.12 13.68
N ILE A 126 0.21 15.25 14.42
CA ILE A 126 -0.80 14.19 14.59
C ILE A 126 -1.37 13.79 13.23
N ALA A 127 -1.72 14.76 12.37
CA ALA A 127 -2.20 14.47 11.02
C ALA A 127 -1.17 13.67 10.19
N THR A 128 0.12 13.97 10.34
CA THR A 128 1.20 13.21 9.71
C THR A 128 1.27 11.78 10.25
N CYS A 129 1.18 11.60 11.58
CA CYS A 129 1.18 10.29 12.22
C CYS A 129 -0.04 9.46 11.80
N VAL A 130 -1.22 10.07 11.70
CA VAL A 130 -2.45 9.45 11.20
C VAL A 130 -2.27 8.92 9.78
N SER A 131 -1.77 9.77 8.87
CA SER A 131 -1.53 9.39 7.48
C SER A 131 -0.55 8.22 7.38
N ALA A 132 0.57 8.27 8.10
CA ALA A 132 1.57 7.22 8.12
C ALA A 132 1.02 5.91 8.71
N ALA A 133 0.28 5.97 9.81
CA ALA A 133 -0.32 4.78 10.45
C ALA A 133 -1.37 4.13 9.56
N ASN A 134 -2.26 4.91 8.96
CA ASN A 134 -3.27 4.44 8.03
C ASN A 134 -2.62 3.69 6.85
N ALA A 135 -1.63 4.31 6.20
CA ALA A 135 -0.92 3.71 5.06
C ALA A 135 -0.19 2.42 5.46
N TRP A 136 0.53 2.45 6.59
CA TRP A 136 1.30 1.30 7.05
C TRP A 136 0.40 0.12 7.43
N CYS A 137 -0.66 0.35 8.21
CA CYS A 137 -1.58 -0.71 8.65
C CYS A 137 -2.33 -1.32 7.45
N TYR A 138 -2.78 -0.50 6.53
CA TYR A 138 -3.44 -0.94 5.30
C TYR A 138 -2.50 -1.82 4.47
N ASN A 139 -1.32 -1.33 4.11
CA ASN A 139 -0.35 -2.09 3.31
C ASN A 139 0.05 -3.40 4.00
N ARG A 140 0.18 -3.39 5.34
CA ARG A 140 0.50 -4.59 6.08
C ARG A 140 -0.58 -5.66 5.98
N ARG A 141 -1.86 -5.26 5.96
CA ARG A 141 -2.98 -6.18 5.79
C ARG A 141 -3.10 -6.68 4.35
N ILE A 142 -2.92 -5.82 3.36
CA ILE A 142 -2.89 -6.24 1.94
C ILE A 142 -1.79 -7.30 1.72
N LYS A 143 -0.57 -7.06 2.22
CA LYS A 143 0.55 -8.04 2.16
C LYS A 143 0.28 -9.34 2.91
N ALA A 144 -0.65 -9.34 3.86
CA ALA A 144 -1.12 -10.53 4.56
C ALA A 144 -2.33 -11.20 3.87
N GLY A 145 -2.70 -10.76 2.66
CA GLY A 145 -3.76 -11.36 1.85
C GLY A 145 -5.18 -10.89 2.20
N TYR A 146 -5.34 -9.78 2.94
CA TYR A 146 -6.65 -9.19 3.19
C TYR A 146 -7.00 -8.18 2.09
N PHE A 147 -8.25 -8.22 1.61
CA PHE A 147 -8.80 -7.28 0.64
C PHE A 147 -9.71 -6.27 1.32
N ASP A 148 -9.12 -5.41 2.14
CA ASP A 148 -9.87 -4.41 2.91
C ASP A 148 -10.16 -3.16 2.08
N SER A 149 -11.29 -2.50 2.38
CA SER A 149 -11.56 -1.15 1.87
C SER A 149 -10.58 -0.14 2.47
N ALA A 150 -10.01 0.75 1.66
CA ALA A 150 -9.17 1.83 2.14
C ALA A 150 -9.95 2.94 2.90
N THR A 151 -11.26 3.04 2.66
CA THR A 151 -12.11 4.09 3.24
C THR A 151 -12.96 3.62 4.41
N SER A 152 -12.99 2.31 4.70
CA SER A 152 -13.79 1.73 5.77
C SER A 152 -12.96 0.72 6.55
N VAL A 153 -12.74 1.00 7.83
CA VAL A 153 -11.99 0.10 8.70
C VAL A 153 -12.73 -1.25 8.85
N PRO A 154 -12.04 -2.39 8.71
CA PRO A 154 -12.69 -3.70 8.70
C PRO A 154 -13.38 -4.07 10.02
N ASN A 155 -12.77 -3.70 11.14
CA ASN A 155 -13.31 -3.98 12.48
C ASN A 155 -12.61 -3.14 13.57
N GLY A 156 -13.13 -3.21 14.80
CA GLY A 156 -12.60 -2.45 15.93
C GLY A 156 -11.17 -2.83 16.35
N SER A 157 -10.73 -4.08 16.12
CA SER A 157 -9.36 -4.49 16.42
C SER A 157 -8.36 -3.82 15.48
N VAL A 158 -8.68 -3.75 14.19
CA VAL A 158 -7.87 -3.05 13.20
C VAL A 158 -7.86 -1.55 13.46
N LYS A 159 -9.02 -0.95 13.82
CA LYS A 159 -9.08 0.46 14.23
C LYS A 159 -8.14 0.74 15.38
N LEU A 160 -8.23 -0.06 16.45
CA LEU A 160 -7.38 0.09 17.63
C LEU A 160 -5.89 -0.06 17.28
N ALA A 161 -5.53 -1.04 16.45
CA ALA A 161 -4.15 -1.22 16.01
C ALA A 161 -3.60 0.02 15.29
N THR A 162 -4.42 0.61 14.42
CA THR A 162 -4.05 1.80 13.65
C THR A 162 -3.89 3.03 14.55
N VAL A 163 -4.78 3.21 15.53
CA VAL A 163 -4.66 4.28 16.55
C VAL A 163 -3.42 4.07 17.42
N MET A 164 -3.13 2.84 17.86
CA MET A 164 -1.92 2.53 18.62
C MET A 164 -0.65 2.83 17.81
N MET A 165 -0.65 2.52 16.51
CA MET A 165 0.47 2.83 15.62
C MET A 165 0.69 4.34 15.50
N ALA A 166 -0.36 5.12 15.25
CA ALA A 166 -0.29 6.58 15.19
C ALA A 166 0.18 7.19 16.52
N GLY A 167 -0.33 6.71 17.64
CA GLY A 167 0.08 7.14 18.97
C GLY A 167 1.54 6.81 19.30
N SER A 168 2.06 5.68 18.78
CA SER A 168 3.49 5.33 18.89
C SER A 168 4.35 6.33 18.11
N LEU A 169 4.02 6.60 16.86
CA LEU A 169 4.72 7.57 16.01
C LEU A 169 4.71 8.98 16.63
N TYR A 170 3.59 9.39 17.23
CA TYR A 170 3.50 10.66 17.91
C TYR A 170 4.46 10.75 19.12
N ARG A 171 4.53 9.69 19.94
CA ARG A 171 5.42 9.64 21.12
C ARG A 171 6.90 9.57 20.77
N GLU A 172 7.24 9.06 19.59
CA GLU A 172 8.61 9.04 19.07
C GLU A 172 9.12 10.45 18.70
N ARG A 173 8.22 11.44 18.55
CA ARG A 173 8.59 12.83 18.31
C ARG A 173 9.43 13.38 19.47
N GLY A 174 10.64 13.79 19.19
CA GLY A 174 11.56 14.33 20.18
C GLY A 174 12.36 13.31 20.99
N SER A 175 12.17 11.99 20.72
CA SER A 175 12.93 10.94 21.40
C SER A 175 14.35 10.77 20.84
N VAL A 176 14.70 11.43 19.73
CA VAL A 176 16.05 11.34 19.12
C VAL A 176 17.13 11.82 20.10
N ASP A 177 16.84 12.84 20.91
CA ASP A 177 17.77 13.32 21.95
C ASP A 177 17.71 12.52 23.26
N SER A 178 16.63 11.76 23.50
CA SER A 178 16.47 10.95 24.70
C SER A 178 17.08 9.54 24.58
N PHE A 179 17.41 9.08 23.38
CA PHE A 179 18.07 7.79 23.18
C PHE A 179 19.43 7.69 23.91
N ALA A 180 20.16 8.77 23.96
CA ALA A 180 21.45 8.81 24.66
C ALA A 180 21.33 8.77 26.20
N SER A 181 20.18 9.15 26.78
CA SER A 181 19.94 9.16 28.22
C SER A 181 19.24 7.90 28.75
N PHE A 182 18.53 7.14 27.88
CA PHE A 182 17.81 5.94 28.26
C PHE A 182 18.69 4.68 28.34
N GLU A 183 19.80 4.61 27.60
CA GLU A 183 20.78 3.53 27.76
C GLU A 183 21.37 3.47 29.18
N ALA A 184 21.40 4.60 29.89
CA ALA A 184 21.93 4.68 31.24
C ALA A 184 20.95 4.19 32.34
N MET A 185 19.66 4.04 32.06
CA MET A 185 18.63 3.70 33.06
C MET A 185 18.02 2.31 32.96
N GLY A 186 18.44 1.46 32.01
CA GLY A 186 18.07 0.03 31.98
C GLY A 186 16.57 -0.26 31.86
N THR A 187 15.75 0.71 31.46
CA THR A 187 14.32 0.48 31.24
C THR A 187 14.10 -0.05 29.83
N THR A 188 13.82 -1.34 29.74
CA THR A 188 13.35 -2.00 28.52
C THR A 188 12.17 -1.22 27.95
N GLN A 189 12.35 -0.63 26.77
CA GLN A 189 11.23 -0.10 26.00
C GLN A 189 10.18 -1.20 25.83
N PRO A 190 8.88 -0.89 25.88
CA PRO A 190 7.85 -1.87 25.67
C PRO A 190 7.83 -2.33 24.21
N VAL A 191 8.69 -3.27 23.85
CA VAL A 191 8.61 -4.05 22.60
C VAL A 191 7.24 -4.72 22.45
N ALA A 192 6.49 -4.79 23.56
CA ALA A 192 5.13 -5.28 23.61
C ALA A 192 4.12 -4.51 22.71
N SER A 193 4.37 -3.25 22.37
CA SER A 193 3.42 -2.46 21.58
C SER A 193 3.36 -2.91 20.11
N PHE A 194 4.49 -3.16 19.47
CA PHE A 194 4.53 -3.56 18.05
C PHE A 194 3.94 -4.96 17.82
N GLY A 195 4.32 -5.93 18.66
CA GLY A 195 3.74 -7.27 18.62
C GLY A 195 2.23 -7.27 18.84
N ARG A 196 1.73 -6.38 19.73
CA ARG A 196 0.30 -6.20 19.95
C ARG A 196 -0.40 -5.60 18.73
N ILE A 197 0.19 -4.60 18.09
CA ILE A 197 -0.33 -4.01 16.84
C ILE A 197 -0.45 -5.09 15.77
N MET A 198 0.60 -5.90 15.55
CA MET A 198 0.60 -6.98 14.57
C MET A 198 -0.48 -8.04 14.86
N GLN A 199 -0.67 -8.37 16.15
CA GLN A 199 -1.72 -9.30 16.58
C GLN A 199 -3.13 -8.76 16.29
N LEU A 200 -3.38 -7.48 16.59
CA LEU A 200 -4.67 -6.82 16.37
C LEU A 200 -4.96 -6.65 14.88
N LEU A 201 -3.94 -6.41 14.05
CA LEU A 201 -4.07 -6.39 12.58
C LEU A 201 -4.37 -7.78 12.00
N GLY A 202 -4.18 -8.86 12.75
CA GLY A 202 -4.34 -10.23 12.25
C GLY A 202 -3.18 -10.70 11.37
N THR A 203 -2.09 -9.93 11.25
CA THR A 203 -0.97 -10.20 10.34
C THR A 203 0.17 -10.99 11.00
N GLY A 204 0.02 -11.41 12.24
CA GLY A 204 1.01 -12.19 13.01
C GLY A 204 0.97 -13.70 12.78
N ARG A 205 0.08 -14.22 11.95
CA ARG A 205 0.03 -15.65 11.61
C ARG A 205 0.94 -15.93 10.43
N ALA A 206 1.84 -16.90 10.57
CA ALA A 206 2.49 -17.51 9.43
C ALA A 206 1.39 -18.07 8.52
N GLN A 207 1.31 -17.59 7.28
CA GLN A 207 0.49 -18.25 6.28
C GLN A 207 1.17 -19.60 5.99
N VAL A 208 0.52 -20.66 6.40
CA VAL A 208 0.87 -22.01 5.96
C VAL A 208 0.13 -22.18 4.64
N GLY A 209 0.87 -22.06 3.54
CA GLY A 209 0.42 -22.41 2.21
C GLY A 209 0.39 -23.92 2.03
#